data_a3f7be1147aeacd594007673a25fdd40
#
_entry.id   a3f7be1147aeacd594007673a25fdd40
#
_cell.length_a   1.000
_cell.length_b   1.000
_cell.length_c   1.000
_cell.angle_alpha   90.00
_cell.angle_beta   90.00
_cell.angle_gamma   90.00
#
_symmetry.space_group_name_H-M   'P 1'
#
loop_
_entity.id
_entity.type
_entity.pdbx_description
1 polymer ?
#
loop_
_entity_poly.entity_id
_entity_poly.type
_entity_poly.pdbx_seq_one_letter_code
_entity_poly.pdbx_strand_id
1 'polypeptide(L)'
;SRVILGLPALVAYLRRERPGAIISFLDHAGIIALWARRLSGTSTRVICTVHNPLTHAAPKSLSLRSRVMPRFVRAFYPSADAVVAVSHGVARGLSDATGIPLSRILVIYNPVITPGLVAAAASAPSHPWLAPGEVPVVLGVGRLTRQKDFPTLIRAFAAVRRRHAARLIILGEGEDRPGLEALAGQLGVAHDVALPGFQDNAVAYMAASRLFVLSSTWEGLPTVLIEALAAGTRVVSTDCPNGPREILQDGRLGALVPVGDVAALAAAMIEALCRPKVALPLDALTLFTRDAAVDHYLRLIGKPE
;
A
#
# COMPACT_ATOMS: atom_id res chain seq x y z
N SER A 1 11.04 -10.40 20.22
CA SER A 1 9.76 -10.25 19.48
C SER A 1 8.82 -11.33 19.96
N ARG A 2 7.57 -11.02 20.32
CA ARG A 2 6.55 -12.00 20.77
C ARG A 2 6.33 -13.14 19.77
N VAL A 3 6.66 -12.94 18.50
CA VAL A 3 6.50 -13.95 17.43
C VAL A 3 7.47 -15.13 17.61
N ILE A 4 8.66 -14.94 18.19
CA ILE A 4 9.60 -16.04 18.50
C ILE A 4 9.00 -16.99 19.55
N LEU A 5 8.19 -16.49 20.47
CA LEU A 5 7.51 -17.29 21.48
C LEU A 5 6.49 -18.27 20.87
N GLY A 6 6.03 -18.01 19.64
CA GLY A 6 5.15 -18.89 18.88
C GLY A 6 5.85 -20.07 18.19
N LEU A 7 7.19 -20.12 18.16
CA LEU A 7 7.92 -21.16 17.46
C LEU A 7 7.60 -22.59 17.97
N PRO A 8 7.60 -22.89 19.29
CA PRO A 8 7.25 -24.24 19.77
C PRO A 8 5.83 -24.66 19.39
N ALA A 9 4.87 -23.73 19.48
CA ALA A 9 3.49 -24.01 19.10
C ALA A 9 3.35 -24.30 17.60
N LEU A 10 4.08 -23.54 16.74
CA LEU A 10 4.09 -23.77 15.31
C LEU A 10 4.76 -25.12 14.95
N VAL A 11 5.84 -25.50 15.64
CA VAL A 11 6.48 -26.82 15.46
C VAL A 11 5.51 -27.95 15.82
N ALA A 12 4.80 -27.83 16.96
CA ALA A 12 3.80 -28.82 17.38
C ALA A 12 2.64 -28.89 16.38
N TYR A 13 2.15 -27.75 15.89
CA TYR A 13 1.12 -27.68 14.86
C TYR A 13 1.56 -28.41 13.57
N LEU A 14 2.78 -28.13 13.07
CA LEU A 14 3.31 -28.76 11.85
C LEU A 14 3.42 -30.27 11.98
N ARG A 15 3.84 -30.77 13.14
CA ARG A 15 3.93 -32.21 13.40
C ARG A 15 2.56 -32.90 13.43
N ARG A 16 1.57 -32.21 14.01
CA ARG A 16 0.20 -32.75 14.18
C ARG A 16 -0.59 -32.69 12.87
N GLU A 17 -0.66 -31.51 12.26
CA GLU A 17 -1.55 -31.25 11.11
C GLU A 17 -0.91 -31.56 9.76
N ARG A 18 0.42 -31.55 9.69
CA ARG A 18 1.21 -31.78 8.46
C ARG A 18 0.63 -31.07 7.23
N PRO A 19 0.40 -29.75 7.29
CA PRO A 19 -0.16 -29.02 6.15
C PRO A 19 0.76 -29.11 4.93
N GLY A 20 0.20 -29.17 3.72
CA GLY A 20 0.97 -29.21 2.48
C GLY A 20 1.82 -27.96 2.28
N ALA A 21 1.34 -26.80 2.69
CA ALA A 21 2.07 -25.52 2.59
C ALA A 21 1.72 -24.55 3.72
N ILE A 22 2.66 -23.63 4.00
CA ILE A 22 2.47 -22.42 4.82
C ILE A 22 2.84 -21.21 3.98
N ILE A 23 1.97 -20.21 3.97
CA ILE A 23 2.26 -18.88 3.42
C ILE A 23 2.51 -17.95 4.61
N SER A 24 3.69 -17.36 4.69
CA SER A 24 4.05 -16.44 5.76
C SER A 24 4.04 -15.00 5.26
N PHE A 25 3.43 -14.11 6.03
CA PHE A 25 3.40 -12.68 5.77
C PHE A 25 4.33 -11.96 6.75
N LEU A 26 5.17 -11.06 6.27
CA LEU A 26 6.23 -10.36 6.99
C LEU A 26 7.51 -11.19 7.20
N ASP A 27 8.66 -10.51 7.13
CA ASP A 27 10.00 -11.13 7.10
C ASP A 27 10.28 -12.03 8.30
N HIS A 28 9.94 -11.56 9.51
CA HIS A 28 10.18 -12.33 10.74
C HIS A 28 9.27 -13.56 10.88
N ALA A 29 8.05 -13.51 10.32
CA ALA A 29 7.16 -14.67 10.29
C ALA A 29 7.71 -15.73 9.31
N GLY A 30 8.25 -15.30 8.16
CA GLY A 30 8.91 -16.19 7.20
C GLY A 30 10.08 -16.95 7.82
N ILE A 31 10.97 -16.25 8.54
CA ILE A 31 12.11 -16.88 9.22
C ILE A 31 11.64 -17.91 10.25
N ILE A 32 10.60 -17.59 11.03
CA ILE A 32 10.07 -18.50 12.03
C ILE A 32 9.39 -19.72 11.39
N ALA A 33 8.68 -19.53 10.27
CA ALA A 33 8.09 -20.65 9.51
C ALA A 33 9.17 -21.60 8.98
N LEU A 34 10.29 -21.08 8.47
CA LEU A 34 11.43 -21.88 8.02
C LEU A 34 12.10 -22.65 9.17
N TRP A 35 12.27 -22.02 10.32
CA TRP A 35 12.78 -22.71 11.52
C TRP A 35 11.81 -23.77 12.02
N ALA A 36 10.50 -23.48 12.07
CA ALA A 36 9.50 -24.42 12.49
C ALA A 36 9.47 -25.65 11.58
N ARG A 37 9.53 -25.49 10.25
CA ARG A 37 9.64 -26.60 9.31
C ARG A 37 10.89 -27.46 9.59
N ARG A 38 12.06 -26.83 9.74
CA ARG A 38 13.31 -27.53 10.02
C ARG A 38 13.23 -28.33 11.33
N LEU A 39 12.69 -27.74 12.40
CA LEU A 39 12.58 -28.36 13.71
C LEU A 39 11.48 -29.43 13.78
N SER A 40 10.41 -29.29 12.99
CA SER A 40 9.32 -30.26 12.93
C SER A 40 9.69 -31.51 12.13
N GLY A 41 10.64 -31.40 11.20
CA GLY A 41 11.00 -32.50 10.29
C GLY A 41 9.92 -32.81 9.25
N THR A 42 8.97 -31.88 9.01
CA THR A 42 7.89 -32.09 8.03
C THR A 42 8.30 -31.60 6.63
N SER A 43 7.63 -32.15 5.60
CA SER A 43 7.80 -31.74 4.19
C SER A 43 6.93 -30.53 3.79
N THR A 44 6.34 -29.83 4.76
CA THR A 44 5.50 -28.64 4.54
C THR A 44 6.24 -27.61 3.71
N ARG A 45 5.69 -27.17 2.58
CA ARG A 45 6.25 -26.09 1.76
C ARG A 45 6.13 -24.75 2.49
N VAL A 46 7.17 -23.93 2.44
CA VAL A 46 7.16 -22.60 3.08
C VAL A 46 7.31 -21.55 1.99
N ILE A 47 6.29 -20.71 1.84
CA ILE A 47 6.25 -19.56 0.95
C ILE A 47 6.43 -18.32 1.79
N CYS A 48 7.53 -17.57 1.56
CA CYS A 48 7.83 -16.33 2.29
C CYS A 48 7.39 -15.13 1.46
N THR A 49 6.49 -14.28 2.00
CA THR A 49 6.04 -13.06 1.31
C THR A 49 6.61 -11.81 1.94
N VAL A 50 7.07 -10.88 1.11
CA VAL A 50 7.68 -9.60 1.49
C VAL A 50 6.77 -8.46 1.06
N HIS A 51 6.30 -7.67 2.03
CA HIS A 51 5.31 -6.60 1.82
C HIS A 51 5.91 -5.19 1.88
N ASN A 52 7.09 -5.05 2.49
CA ASN A 52 7.75 -3.76 2.64
C ASN A 52 9.21 -3.88 2.21
N PRO A 53 9.79 -2.83 1.63
CA PRO A 53 11.20 -2.82 1.31
C PRO A 53 12.04 -2.92 2.60
N LEU A 54 13.05 -3.80 2.60
CA LEU A 54 13.93 -4.01 3.76
C LEU A 54 14.81 -2.78 4.07
N THR A 55 15.01 -1.89 3.09
CA THR A 55 15.96 -0.77 3.12
C THR A 55 15.34 0.57 3.50
N HIS A 56 14.02 0.74 3.44
CA HIS A 56 13.35 2.03 3.69
C HIS A 56 12.76 2.18 5.10
N ALA A 57 13.32 1.50 6.11
CA ALA A 57 13.11 1.94 7.49
C ALA A 57 13.70 3.35 7.63
N ALA A 58 12.89 4.29 8.15
CA ALA A 58 13.25 5.71 8.25
C ALA A 58 14.69 5.92 8.74
N PRO A 59 15.48 6.84 8.13
CA PRO A 59 16.92 7.00 8.39
C PRO A 59 17.30 7.30 9.84
N LYS A 60 16.34 7.68 10.70
CA LYS A 60 16.58 8.06 12.11
C LYS A 60 16.12 7.05 13.16
N SER A 61 15.42 5.98 12.80
CA SER A 61 15.07 4.90 13.74
C SER A 61 15.65 3.56 13.27
N LEU A 62 16.95 3.49 13.11
CA LEU A 62 17.63 2.20 12.92
C LEU A 62 17.55 1.43 14.24
N SER A 63 16.40 0.81 14.49
CA SER A 63 16.33 -0.23 15.50
C SER A 63 17.34 -1.31 15.11
N LEU A 64 18.00 -1.91 16.08
CA LEU A 64 18.93 -3.04 15.86
C LEU A 64 18.29 -4.09 14.93
N ARG A 65 16.96 -4.22 15.00
CA ARG A 65 16.13 -5.10 14.16
C ARG A 65 16.22 -4.76 12.67
N SER A 66 16.13 -3.49 12.28
CA SER A 66 16.19 -3.10 10.85
C SER A 66 17.58 -3.31 10.23
N ARG A 67 18.65 -3.25 11.05
CA ARG A 67 20.01 -3.53 10.59
C ARG A 67 20.30 -5.03 10.43
N VAL A 68 19.68 -5.86 11.26
CA VAL A 68 19.97 -7.29 11.33
C VAL A 68 19.06 -8.10 10.42
N MET A 69 17.82 -7.65 10.19
CA MET A 69 16.82 -8.37 9.41
C MET A 69 17.29 -8.75 7.99
N PRO A 70 17.93 -7.88 7.19
CA PRO A 70 18.42 -8.26 5.86
C PRO A 70 19.41 -9.43 5.89
N ARG A 71 20.27 -9.51 6.93
CA ARG A 71 21.20 -10.63 7.09
C ARG A 71 20.47 -11.94 7.41
N PHE A 72 19.43 -11.90 8.24
CA PHE A 72 18.62 -13.07 8.52
C PHE A 72 17.83 -13.52 7.29
N VAL A 73 17.23 -12.61 6.55
CA VAL A 73 16.53 -12.93 5.30
C VAL A 73 17.51 -13.55 4.30
N ARG A 74 18.69 -12.96 4.11
CA ARG A 74 19.74 -13.53 3.25
C ARG A 74 20.13 -14.96 3.65
N ALA A 75 20.25 -15.23 4.96
CA ALA A 75 20.68 -16.54 5.46
C ALA A 75 19.59 -17.61 5.35
N PHE A 76 18.32 -17.26 5.54
CA PHE A 76 17.23 -18.24 5.68
C PHE A 76 16.31 -18.35 4.45
N TYR A 77 16.05 -17.28 3.74
CA TYR A 77 15.14 -17.30 2.58
C TYR A 77 15.59 -18.18 1.41
N PRO A 78 16.89 -18.40 1.16
CA PRO A 78 17.29 -19.41 0.17
C PRO A 78 16.77 -20.82 0.41
N SER A 79 16.36 -21.15 1.66
CA SER A 79 15.74 -22.43 2.02
C SER A 79 14.22 -22.43 1.87
N ALA A 80 13.57 -21.30 1.54
CA ALA A 80 12.15 -21.25 1.23
C ALA A 80 11.85 -21.94 -0.11
N ASP A 81 10.68 -22.56 -0.22
CA ASP A 81 10.21 -23.19 -1.47
C ASP A 81 9.85 -22.11 -2.50
N ALA A 82 9.37 -20.96 -2.04
CA ALA A 82 9.19 -19.75 -2.86
C ALA A 82 9.38 -18.49 -2.03
N VAL A 83 9.93 -17.45 -2.68
CA VAL A 83 10.02 -16.09 -2.15
C VAL A 83 9.15 -15.20 -3.02
N VAL A 84 8.19 -14.53 -2.43
CA VAL A 84 7.22 -13.68 -3.12
C VAL A 84 7.38 -12.25 -2.66
N ALA A 85 7.38 -11.30 -3.60
CA ALA A 85 7.32 -9.86 -3.33
C ALA A 85 5.99 -9.30 -3.85
N VAL A 86 5.43 -8.31 -3.17
CA VAL A 86 4.14 -7.71 -3.55
C VAL A 86 4.24 -6.70 -4.70
N SER A 87 5.45 -6.38 -5.17
CA SER A 87 5.70 -5.50 -6.31
C SER A 87 7.10 -5.75 -6.88
N HIS A 88 7.34 -5.37 -8.13
CA HIS A 88 8.68 -5.42 -8.73
C HIS A 88 9.68 -4.53 -7.96
N GLY A 89 9.23 -3.40 -7.43
CA GLY A 89 10.07 -2.54 -6.61
C GLY A 89 10.51 -3.22 -5.33
N VAL A 90 9.60 -3.91 -4.62
CA VAL A 90 9.94 -4.70 -3.42
C VAL A 90 10.85 -5.87 -3.76
N ALA A 91 10.64 -6.54 -4.91
CA ALA A 91 11.52 -7.62 -5.37
C ALA A 91 12.96 -7.14 -5.61
N ARG A 92 13.13 -6.01 -6.31
CA ARG A 92 14.46 -5.39 -6.50
C ARG A 92 15.11 -5.01 -5.17
N GLY A 93 14.39 -4.28 -4.30
CA GLY A 93 14.89 -3.91 -2.99
C GLY A 93 15.28 -5.10 -2.11
N LEU A 94 14.54 -6.21 -2.20
CA LEU A 94 14.89 -7.47 -1.52
C LEU A 94 16.17 -8.07 -2.10
N SER A 95 16.29 -8.15 -3.42
CA SER A 95 17.49 -8.64 -4.10
C SER A 95 18.73 -7.84 -3.71
N ASP A 96 18.65 -6.50 -3.77
CA ASP A 96 19.75 -5.58 -3.44
C ASP A 96 20.17 -5.71 -1.97
N ALA A 97 19.22 -5.81 -1.06
CA ALA A 97 19.50 -5.88 0.38
C ALA A 97 20.06 -7.24 0.82
N THR A 98 19.74 -8.32 0.11
CA THR A 98 20.02 -9.69 0.56
C THR A 98 20.97 -10.45 -0.36
N GLY A 99 21.12 -10.03 -1.63
CA GLY A 99 21.86 -10.77 -2.65
C GLY A 99 21.12 -12.00 -3.18
N ILE A 100 19.83 -12.17 -2.87
CA ILE A 100 19.00 -13.22 -3.47
C ILE A 100 18.77 -12.84 -4.94
N PRO A 101 19.08 -13.72 -5.91
CA PRO A 101 18.88 -13.40 -7.33
C PRO A 101 17.42 -13.02 -7.63
N LEU A 102 17.22 -11.98 -8.42
CA LEU A 102 15.88 -11.49 -8.77
C LEU A 102 15.03 -12.58 -9.44
N SER A 103 15.67 -13.49 -10.20
CA SER A 103 15.01 -14.65 -10.84
C SER A 103 14.42 -15.67 -9.85
N ARG A 104 14.82 -15.62 -8.58
CA ARG A 104 14.27 -16.46 -7.49
C ARG A 104 13.19 -15.76 -6.68
N ILE A 105 12.86 -14.52 -7.00
CA ILE A 105 11.83 -13.72 -6.31
C ILE A 105 10.65 -13.58 -7.27
N LEU A 106 9.52 -14.19 -6.91
CA LEU A 106 8.29 -14.08 -7.68
C LEU A 106 7.55 -12.80 -7.29
N VAL A 107 6.88 -12.16 -8.26
CA VAL A 107 6.01 -11.03 -7.95
C VAL A 107 4.56 -11.50 -8.01
N ILE A 108 3.86 -11.38 -6.88
CA ILE A 108 2.42 -11.63 -6.77
C ILE A 108 1.82 -10.42 -6.08
N TYR A 109 1.04 -9.65 -6.79
CA TYR A 109 0.39 -8.44 -6.24
C TYR A 109 -0.66 -8.82 -5.19
N ASN A 110 -0.89 -7.91 -4.24
CA ASN A 110 -1.94 -8.10 -3.25
C ASN A 110 -3.32 -8.16 -3.93
N PRO A 111 -4.21 -9.07 -3.48
CA PRO A 111 -5.59 -9.22 -3.99
C PRO A 111 -6.49 -8.11 -3.46
N VAL A 112 -6.40 -6.92 -4.02
CA VAL A 112 -7.12 -5.73 -3.56
C VAL A 112 -8.55 -5.72 -4.09
N ILE A 113 -8.72 -6.05 -5.38
CA ILE A 113 -10.01 -5.97 -6.04
C ILE A 113 -10.82 -7.24 -5.76
N THR A 114 -11.87 -7.07 -4.99
CA THR A 114 -12.81 -8.12 -4.58
C THR A 114 -14.24 -7.69 -4.88
N PRO A 115 -15.21 -8.62 -4.98
CA PRO A 115 -16.63 -8.25 -5.08
C PRO A 115 -17.10 -7.34 -3.93
N GLY A 116 -16.55 -7.53 -2.73
CA GLY A 116 -16.84 -6.68 -1.57
C GLY A 116 -16.36 -5.24 -1.74
N LEU A 117 -15.21 -5.01 -2.39
CA LEU A 117 -14.72 -3.67 -2.70
C LEU A 117 -15.65 -2.96 -3.67
N VAL A 118 -16.11 -3.64 -4.71
CA VAL A 118 -17.06 -3.07 -5.69
C VAL A 118 -18.39 -2.69 -5.01
N ALA A 119 -18.91 -3.55 -4.15
CA ALA A 119 -20.12 -3.24 -3.38
C ALA A 119 -19.91 -2.07 -2.42
N ALA A 120 -18.75 -1.99 -1.75
CA ALA A 120 -18.39 -0.89 -0.86
C ALA A 120 -18.31 0.46 -1.61
N ALA A 121 -17.79 0.47 -2.83
CA ALA A 121 -17.72 1.67 -3.67
C ALA A 121 -19.09 2.24 -4.04
N ALA A 122 -20.13 1.39 -4.14
CA ALA A 122 -21.48 1.80 -4.44
C ALA A 122 -22.25 2.41 -3.25
N SER A 123 -21.68 2.34 -2.03
CA SER A 123 -22.29 2.88 -0.82
C SER A 123 -22.11 4.40 -0.75
N ALA A 124 -23.06 5.09 -0.10
CA ALA A 124 -22.91 6.52 0.15
C ALA A 124 -21.97 6.77 1.33
N PRO A 125 -20.98 7.68 1.20
CA PRO A 125 -20.13 8.07 2.33
C PRO A 125 -20.89 8.98 3.30
N SER A 126 -20.52 8.94 4.57
CA SER A 126 -21.18 9.69 5.65
C SER A 126 -20.72 11.15 5.81
N HIS A 127 -19.95 11.70 4.86
CA HIS A 127 -19.40 13.06 4.99
C HIS A 127 -20.19 14.07 4.16
N PRO A 128 -20.65 15.21 4.75
CA PRO A 128 -21.52 16.17 4.06
C PRO A 128 -20.88 16.79 2.82
N TRP A 129 -19.56 16.94 2.76
CA TRP A 129 -18.85 17.49 1.61
C TRP A 129 -18.87 16.59 0.36
N LEU A 130 -19.29 15.35 0.51
CA LEU A 130 -19.42 14.39 -0.60
C LEU A 130 -20.87 14.26 -1.12
N ALA A 131 -21.78 15.10 -0.61
CA ALA A 131 -23.12 15.17 -1.12
C ALA A 131 -23.15 15.72 -2.58
N PRO A 132 -24.13 15.31 -3.40
CA PRO A 132 -24.27 15.83 -4.76
C PRO A 132 -24.40 17.35 -4.79
N GLY A 133 -23.72 18.01 -5.73
CA GLY A 133 -23.73 19.45 -5.91
C GLY A 133 -22.73 20.24 -5.06
N GLU A 134 -22.02 19.58 -4.15
CA GLU A 134 -20.97 20.19 -3.34
C GLU A 134 -19.68 20.47 -4.15
N VAL A 135 -18.82 21.32 -3.59
CA VAL A 135 -17.50 21.63 -4.19
C VAL A 135 -16.66 20.35 -4.34
N PRO A 136 -15.83 20.23 -5.39
CA PRO A 136 -15.00 19.05 -5.62
C PRO A 136 -14.13 18.70 -4.41
N VAL A 137 -14.14 17.42 -4.01
CA VAL A 137 -13.32 16.91 -2.91
C VAL A 137 -12.07 16.22 -3.45
N VAL A 138 -10.93 16.61 -2.90
CA VAL A 138 -9.66 15.88 -2.95
C VAL A 138 -9.59 14.97 -1.74
N LEU A 139 -9.19 13.71 -1.93
CA LEU A 139 -9.13 12.71 -0.88
C LEU A 139 -7.69 12.19 -0.70
N GLY A 140 -7.21 12.15 0.53
CA GLY A 140 -6.05 11.38 0.97
C GLY A 140 -6.47 10.29 1.94
N VAL A 141 -5.85 9.10 1.88
CA VAL A 141 -6.17 7.99 2.79
C VAL A 141 -4.89 7.33 3.28
N GLY A 142 -4.76 7.16 4.60
CA GLY A 142 -3.63 6.45 5.18
C GLY A 142 -3.38 6.82 6.64
N ARG A 143 -2.41 6.14 7.26
CA ARG A 143 -1.97 6.51 8.61
C ARG A 143 -1.35 7.90 8.59
N LEU A 144 -1.68 8.72 9.57
CA LEU A 144 -1.14 10.08 9.71
C LEU A 144 0.29 9.99 10.28
N THR A 145 1.24 9.66 9.42
CA THR A 145 2.64 9.41 9.73
C THR A 145 3.55 10.01 8.67
N ARG A 146 4.81 10.21 8.99
CA ARG A 146 5.84 10.71 8.07
C ARG A 146 5.88 9.96 6.73
N GLN A 147 5.55 8.67 6.70
CA GLN A 147 5.54 7.89 5.45
C GLN A 147 4.57 8.44 4.42
N LYS A 148 3.38 8.84 4.86
CA LYS A 148 2.30 9.32 3.99
C LYS A 148 2.45 10.77 3.55
N ASP A 149 3.30 11.53 4.21
CA ASP A 149 3.66 12.93 3.88
C ASP A 149 2.45 13.82 3.58
N PHE A 150 1.43 13.74 4.42
CA PHE A 150 0.27 14.62 4.33
C PHE A 150 0.59 16.12 4.49
N PRO A 151 1.70 16.55 5.15
CA PRO A 151 2.12 17.93 5.08
C PRO A 151 2.36 18.44 3.65
N THR A 152 2.97 17.63 2.77
CA THR A 152 3.13 17.96 1.35
C THR A 152 1.78 18.09 0.64
N LEU A 153 0.83 17.18 0.92
CA LEU A 153 -0.53 17.26 0.38
C LEU A 153 -1.27 18.52 0.83
N ILE A 154 -1.23 18.90 2.11
CA ILE A 154 -1.91 20.10 2.62
C ILE A 154 -1.30 21.37 2.01
N ARG A 155 0.04 21.45 1.85
CA ARG A 155 0.70 22.58 1.18
C ARG A 155 0.30 22.68 -0.28
N ALA A 156 0.27 21.57 -1.00
CA ALA A 156 -0.18 21.53 -2.40
C ALA A 156 -1.65 21.93 -2.51
N PHE A 157 -2.50 21.42 -1.61
CA PHE A 157 -3.92 21.80 -1.54
C PHE A 157 -4.12 23.30 -1.28
N ALA A 158 -3.35 23.89 -0.39
CA ALA A 158 -3.40 25.35 -0.16
C ALA A 158 -3.07 26.16 -1.43
N ALA A 159 -2.16 25.65 -2.29
CA ALA A 159 -1.90 26.26 -3.60
C ALA A 159 -3.07 26.08 -4.58
N VAL A 160 -3.73 24.92 -4.56
CA VAL A 160 -4.96 24.64 -5.35
C VAL A 160 -6.08 25.60 -4.93
N ARG A 161 -6.32 25.77 -3.62
CA ARG A 161 -7.41 26.59 -3.07
C ARG A 161 -7.32 28.07 -3.48
N ARG A 162 -6.12 28.60 -3.74
CA ARG A 162 -5.97 29.97 -4.24
C ARG A 162 -6.57 30.18 -5.63
N ARG A 163 -6.79 29.12 -6.40
CA ARG A 163 -7.23 29.19 -7.81
C ARG A 163 -8.54 28.46 -8.08
N HIS A 164 -8.88 27.46 -7.27
CA HIS A 164 -10.03 26.60 -7.48
C HIS A 164 -10.80 26.38 -6.18
N ALA A 165 -12.12 26.42 -6.26
CA ALA A 165 -12.96 25.95 -5.18
C ALA A 165 -12.80 24.44 -5.06
N ALA A 166 -12.31 23.96 -3.92
CA ALA A 166 -12.13 22.55 -3.61
C ALA A 166 -12.08 22.34 -2.09
N ARG A 167 -12.30 21.13 -1.63
CA ARG A 167 -12.13 20.69 -0.24
C ARG A 167 -11.17 19.52 -0.18
N LEU A 168 -10.50 19.34 0.95
CA LEU A 168 -9.59 18.22 1.20
C LEU A 168 -10.10 17.39 2.38
N ILE A 169 -10.28 16.09 2.16
CA ILE A 169 -10.54 15.12 3.23
C ILE A 169 -9.31 14.21 3.34
N ILE A 170 -8.82 14.01 4.57
CA ILE A 170 -7.75 13.05 4.86
C ILE A 170 -8.30 12.02 5.86
N LEU A 171 -8.45 10.77 5.40
CA LEU A 171 -8.93 9.67 6.23
C LEU A 171 -7.77 8.93 6.89
N GLY A 172 -7.91 8.67 8.18
CA GLY A 172 -6.99 7.89 8.97
C GLY A 172 -6.61 8.56 10.29
N GLU A 173 -5.77 7.85 11.05
CA GLU A 173 -5.25 8.31 12.34
C GLU A 173 -3.72 8.15 12.40
N GLY A 174 -3.07 8.86 13.32
CA GLY A 174 -1.64 8.76 13.57
C GLY A 174 -1.07 9.94 14.34
N GLU A 175 0.22 9.81 14.68
CA GLU A 175 0.95 10.77 15.51
C GLU A 175 1.05 12.18 14.89
N ASP A 176 0.96 12.31 13.56
CA ASP A 176 1.11 13.60 12.88
C ASP A 176 -0.17 14.46 12.90
N ARG A 177 -1.34 13.95 13.38
CA ARG A 177 -2.62 14.69 13.38
C ARG A 177 -2.51 16.12 13.89
N PRO A 178 -1.97 16.38 15.10
CA PRO A 178 -1.93 17.75 15.62
C PRO A 178 -1.10 18.69 14.72
N GLY A 179 -0.02 18.18 14.14
CA GLY A 179 0.82 18.93 13.21
C GLY A 179 0.10 19.26 11.89
N LEU A 180 -0.73 18.34 11.39
CA LEU A 180 -1.52 18.55 10.16
C LEU A 180 -2.61 19.60 10.35
N GLU A 181 -3.33 19.55 11.48
CA GLU A 181 -4.35 20.55 11.86
C GLU A 181 -3.73 21.95 12.04
N ALA A 182 -2.60 22.04 12.74
CA ALA A 182 -1.85 23.29 12.89
C ALA A 182 -1.37 23.84 11.54
N LEU A 183 -0.87 22.96 10.64
CA LEU A 183 -0.41 23.36 9.30
C LEU A 183 -1.55 23.91 8.45
N ALA A 184 -2.73 23.26 8.47
CA ALA A 184 -3.92 23.75 7.77
C ALA A 184 -4.35 25.14 8.27
N GLY A 185 -4.26 25.39 9.59
CA GLY A 185 -4.49 26.71 10.19
C GLY A 185 -3.48 27.76 9.73
N GLN A 186 -2.18 27.43 9.77
CA GLN A 186 -1.11 28.34 9.34
C GLN A 186 -1.22 28.73 7.85
N LEU A 187 -1.72 27.82 7.01
CA LEU A 187 -1.92 28.05 5.58
C LEU A 187 -3.27 28.71 5.24
N GLY A 188 -4.11 28.98 6.23
CA GLY A 188 -5.43 29.61 6.06
C GLY A 188 -6.47 28.72 5.36
N VAL A 189 -6.30 27.40 5.38
CA VAL A 189 -7.20 26.43 4.71
C VAL A 189 -7.93 25.50 5.67
N ALA A 190 -7.90 25.78 6.99
CA ALA A 190 -8.49 24.92 8.00
C ALA A 190 -10.00 24.61 7.77
N HIS A 191 -10.76 25.58 7.25
CA HIS A 191 -12.18 25.41 6.94
C HIS A 191 -12.47 24.53 5.72
N ASP A 192 -11.45 24.29 4.88
CA ASP A 192 -11.53 23.48 3.66
C ASP A 192 -10.80 22.14 3.80
N VAL A 193 -10.24 21.82 4.99
CA VAL A 193 -9.53 20.57 5.30
C VAL A 193 -10.26 19.84 6.44
N ALA A 194 -10.67 18.59 6.20
CA ALA A 194 -11.28 17.73 7.20
C ALA A 194 -10.41 16.50 7.46
N LEU A 195 -10.23 16.17 8.74
CA LEU A 195 -9.60 14.94 9.21
C LEU A 195 -10.62 14.14 10.05
N PRO A 196 -11.60 13.46 9.40
CA PRO A 196 -12.69 12.78 10.14
C PRO A 196 -12.25 11.49 10.85
N GLY A 197 -10.96 11.19 10.84
CA GLY A 197 -10.41 10.00 11.48
C GLY A 197 -10.46 8.76 10.59
N PHE A 198 -10.34 7.59 11.22
CA PHE A 198 -10.47 6.31 10.53
C PHE A 198 -11.92 6.09 10.09
N GLN A 199 -12.10 5.60 8.86
CA GLN A 199 -13.40 5.25 8.29
C GLN A 199 -13.38 3.82 7.79
N ASP A 200 -14.35 3.01 8.18
CA ASP A 200 -14.43 1.58 7.80
C ASP A 200 -14.59 1.39 6.28
N ASN A 201 -15.29 2.31 5.60
CA ASN A 201 -15.52 2.26 4.17
C ASN A 201 -14.85 3.44 3.44
N ALA A 202 -13.53 3.48 3.42
CA ALA A 202 -12.78 4.50 2.67
C ALA A 202 -13.06 4.47 1.16
N VAL A 203 -13.46 3.30 0.62
CA VAL A 203 -13.72 3.13 -0.81
C VAL A 203 -14.96 3.92 -1.26
N ALA A 204 -15.99 4.05 -0.42
CA ALA A 204 -17.14 4.92 -0.69
C ALA A 204 -16.71 6.40 -0.80
N TYR A 205 -15.80 6.84 0.09
CA TYR A 205 -15.21 8.18 0.00
C TYR A 205 -14.41 8.37 -1.29
N MET A 206 -13.65 7.36 -1.70
CA MET A 206 -12.92 7.38 -2.98
C MET A 206 -13.90 7.54 -4.15
N ALA A 207 -14.91 6.71 -4.23
CA ALA A 207 -15.90 6.74 -5.32
C ALA A 207 -16.62 8.09 -5.45
N ALA A 208 -16.94 8.71 -4.32
CA ALA A 208 -17.62 10.01 -4.28
C ALA A 208 -16.66 11.20 -4.49
N SER A 209 -15.35 11.03 -4.30
CA SER A 209 -14.38 12.10 -4.44
C SER A 209 -14.07 12.40 -5.91
N ARG A 210 -13.68 13.66 -6.18
CA ARG A 210 -13.24 14.09 -7.51
C ARG A 210 -11.82 13.62 -7.85
N LEU A 211 -10.95 13.57 -6.85
CA LEU A 211 -9.55 13.25 -6.99
C LEU A 211 -9.04 12.52 -5.74
N PHE A 212 -8.32 11.43 -5.93
CA PHE A 212 -7.52 10.78 -4.89
C PHE A 212 -6.04 11.18 -5.05
N VAL A 213 -5.38 11.50 -3.94
CA VAL A 213 -3.96 11.87 -3.93
C VAL A 213 -3.17 11.00 -2.97
N LEU A 214 -2.13 10.35 -3.48
CA LEU A 214 -1.11 9.66 -2.69
C LEU A 214 0.15 10.52 -2.63
N SER A 215 0.47 11.07 -1.45
CA SER A 215 1.65 11.93 -1.23
C SER A 215 2.84 11.22 -0.61
N SER A 216 2.81 9.89 -0.53
CA SER A 216 3.77 9.08 0.22
C SER A 216 5.22 9.28 -0.20
N THR A 217 6.14 9.16 0.77
CA THR A 217 7.60 9.21 0.53
C THR A 217 8.17 7.84 0.18
N TRP A 218 7.53 6.75 0.59
CA TRP A 218 7.85 5.37 0.20
C TRP A 218 6.64 4.46 0.43
N GLU A 219 6.55 3.40 -0.37
CA GLU A 219 5.52 2.36 -0.26
C GLU A 219 6.12 0.95 -0.46
N GLY A 220 5.33 -0.08 -0.25
CA GLY A 220 5.58 -1.43 -0.75
C GLY A 220 4.73 -1.69 -1.99
N LEU A 221 3.42 -1.73 -1.78
CA LEU A 221 2.37 -1.67 -2.79
C LEU A 221 1.20 -0.88 -2.17
N PRO A 222 0.96 0.39 -2.55
CA PRO A 222 -0.10 1.20 -1.96
C PRO A 222 -1.49 0.73 -2.39
N THR A 223 -2.12 -0.14 -1.59
CA THR A 223 -3.44 -0.72 -1.90
C THR A 223 -4.51 0.35 -2.08
N VAL A 224 -4.45 1.43 -1.30
CA VAL A 224 -5.37 2.58 -1.41
C VAL A 224 -5.36 3.24 -2.79
N LEU A 225 -4.22 3.18 -3.52
CA LEU A 225 -4.14 3.70 -4.88
C LEU A 225 -4.89 2.78 -5.86
N ILE A 226 -4.79 1.46 -5.67
CA ILE A 226 -5.53 0.45 -6.44
C ILE A 226 -7.03 0.55 -6.13
N GLU A 227 -7.39 0.73 -4.86
CA GLU A 227 -8.76 0.91 -4.40
C GLU A 227 -9.40 2.15 -5.04
N ALA A 228 -8.68 3.28 -5.07
CA ALA A 228 -9.14 4.51 -5.69
C ALA A 228 -9.37 4.36 -7.21
N LEU A 229 -8.45 3.68 -7.90
CA LEU A 229 -8.61 3.35 -9.31
C LEU A 229 -9.82 2.45 -9.56
N ALA A 230 -9.97 1.39 -8.75
CA ALA A 230 -11.09 0.45 -8.85
C ALA A 230 -12.45 1.12 -8.54
N ALA A 231 -12.45 2.15 -7.66
CA ALA A 231 -13.63 2.99 -7.41
C ALA A 231 -13.94 4.00 -8.54
N GLY A 232 -13.14 4.01 -9.61
CA GLY A 232 -13.30 4.94 -10.75
C GLY A 232 -12.87 6.37 -10.43
N THR A 233 -12.09 6.56 -9.39
CA THR A 233 -11.61 7.88 -8.97
C THR A 233 -10.32 8.23 -9.70
N ARG A 234 -10.24 9.47 -10.22
CA ARG A 234 -9.00 9.98 -10.79
C ARG A 234 -7.91 10.05 -9.71
N VAL A 235 -6.67 9.73 -10.07
CA VAL A 235 -5.58 9.66 -9.11
C VAL A 235 -4.39 10.52 -9.52
N VAL A 236 -3.72 11.09 -8.51
CA VAL A 236 -2.39 11.70 -8.60
C VAL A 236 -1.54 11.05 -7.50
N SER A 237 -0.33 10.68 -7.81
CA SER A 237 0.58 10.05 -6.85
C SER A 237 1.97 10.65 -6.92
N THR A 238 2.65 10.71 -5.79
CA THR A 238 4.11 10.82 -5.80
C THR A 238 4.71 9.57 -6.45
N ASP A 239 5.77 9.76 -7.22
CA ASP A 239 6.58 8.69 -7.79
C ASP A 239 7.57 8.16 -6.73
N CYS A 240 7.04 7.76 -5.59
CA CYS A 240 7.85 7.24 -4.53
C CYS A 240 8.32 5.80 -4.83
N PRO A 241 9.44 5.36 -4.21
CA PRO A 241 9.91 4.00 -4.39
C PRO A 241 8.84 2.97 -4.09
N ASN A 242 8.71 2.00 -4.99
CA ASN A 242 7.86 0.81 -4.99
C ASN A 242 6.35 1.11 -5.08
N GLY A 243 5.73 0.51 -6.06
CA GLY A 243 4.30 0.43 -6.25
C GLY A 243 3.65 1.52 -7.11
N PRO A 244 3.72 2.83 -6.83
CA PRO A 244 2.95 3.82 -7.59
C PRO A 244 3.17 3.78 -9.09
N ARG A 245 4.42 3.75 -9.55
CA ARG A 245 4.78 3.69 -10.97
C ARG A 245 4.26 2.41 -11.65
N GLU A 246 4.32 1.27 -10.95
CA GLU A 246 3.79 -0.02 -11.43
C GLU A 246 2.26 0.02 -11.54
N ILE A 247 1.58 0.49 -10.50
CA ILE A 247 0.12 0.59 -10.46
C ILE A 247 -0.40 1.55 -11.52
N LEU A 248 0.26 2.70 -11.67
CA LEU A 248 -0.14 3.73 -12.63
C LEU A 248 0.39 3.50 -14.04
N GLN A 249 1.11 2.38 -14.28
CA GLN A 249 1.64 2.00 -15.59
C GLN A 249 2.40 3.16 -16.23
N ASP A 250 3.45 3.63 -15.52
CA ASP A 250 4.29 4.76 -15.93
C ASP A 250 3.53 6.07 -16.18
N GLY A 251 2.43 6.29 -15.47
CA GLY A 251 1.62 7.52 -15.58
C GLY A 251 0.40 7.41 -16.49
N ARG A 252 0.17 6.26 -17.15
CA ARG A 252 -0.99 6.05 -18.04
C ARG A 252 -2.32 6.11 -17.31
N LEU A 253 -2.39 5.62 -16.07
CA LEU A 253 -3.61 5.56 -15.27
C LEU A 253 -3.77 6.71 -14.26
N GLY A 254 -2.77 7.58 -14.14
CA GLY A 254 -2.78 8.73 -13.24
C GLY A 254 -1.43 9.44 -13.22
N ALA A 255 -1.41 10.71 -12.85
CA ALA A 255 -0.18 11.50 -12.86
C ALA A 255 0.80 11.05 -11.76
N LEU A 256 2.09 11.03 -12.11
CA LEU A 256 3.21 10.79 -11.20
C LEU A 256 4.02 12.09 -11.04
N VAL A 257 4.30 12.48 -9.80
CA VAL A 257 5.08 13.69 -9.48
C VAL A 257 6.24 13.36 -8.53
N PRO A 258 7.32 14.15 -8.50
CA PRO A 258 8.42 13.89 -7.58
C PRO A 258 7.97 13.92 -6.10
N VAL A 259 8.61 13.09 -5.27
CA VAL A 259 8.37 13.05 -3.82
C VAL A 259 8.72 14.41 -3.19
N GLY A 260 7.83 14.96 -2.36
CA GLY A 260 8.02 16.21 -1.64
C GLY A 260 7.90 17.46 -2.50
N ASP A 261 7.67 17.36 -3.81
CA ASP A 261 7.48 18.50 -4.70
C ASP A 261 6.05 19.04 -4.61
N VAL A 262 5.85 20.02 -3.74
CA VAL A 262 4.57 20.69 -3.51
C VAL A 262 4.04 21.36 -4.78
N ALA A 263 4.92 21.96 -5.60
CA ALA A 263 4.51 22.70 -6.79
C ALA A 263 4.04 21.75 -7.90
N ALA A 264 4.79 20.68 -8.16
CA ALA A 264 4.41 19.66 -9.12
C ALA A 264 3.11 18.95 -8.70
N LEU A 265 2.96 18.65 -7.39
CA LEU A 265 1.75 18.03 -6.86
C LEU A 265 0.54 18.95 -7.03
N ALA A 266 0.66 20.23 -6.70
CA ALA A 266 -0.42 21.22 -6.88
C ALA A 266 -0.82 21.37 -8.36
N ALA A 267 0.15 21.44 -9.27
CA ALA A 267 -0.11 21.53 -10.72
C ALA A 267 -0.86 20.30 -11.23
N ALA A 268 -0.42 19.09 -10.87
CA ALA A 268 -1.09 17.84 -11.23
C ALA A 268 -2.51 17.74 -10.65
N MET A 269 -2.72 18.19 -9.40
CA MET A 269 -4.03 18.25 -8.78
C MET A 269 -4.97 19.20 -9.54
N ILE A 270 -4.53 20.38 -9.92
CA ILE A 270 -5.31 21.36 -10.70
C ILE A 270 -5.72 20.74 -12.03
N GLU A 271 -4.77 20.16 -12.75
CA GLU A 271 -5.04 19.52 -14.04
C GLU A 271 -6.08 18.39 -13.88
N ALA A 272 -5.91 17.53 -12.87
CA ALA A 272 -6.82 16.44 -12.60
C ALA A 272 -8.25 16.90 -12.22
N LEU A 273 -8.36 17.98 -11.45
CA LEU A 273 -9.66 18.55 -11.06
C LEU A 273 -10.43 19.14 -12.26
N CYS A 274 -9.72 19.73 -13.22
CA CYS A 274 -10.33 20.33 -14.44
C CYS A 274 -10.79 19.28 -15.46
N ARG A 275 -10.26 18.06 -15.44
CA ARG A 275 -10.62 17.00 -16.41
C ARG A 275 -11.84 16.20 -15.96
N PRO A 276 -12.73 15.76 -16.89
CA PRO A 276 -13.85 14.87 -16.55
C PRO A 276 -13.34 13.52 -16.02
N LYS A 277 -14.14 12.82 -15.21
CA LYS A 277 -13.85 11.42 -14.86
C LYS A 277 -13.86 10.58 -16.15
N VAL A 278 -12.85 9.71 -16.30
CA VAL A 278 -12.76 8.78 -17.44
C VAL A 278 -12.79 7.37 -16.86
N ALA A 279 -13.62 6.51 -17.44
CA ALA A 279 -13.63 5.09 -17.08
C ALA A 279 -12.25 4.49 -17.39
N LEU A 280 -11.72 3.72 -16.43
CA LEU A 280 -10.49 2.97 -16.65
C LEU A 280 -10.74 1.79 -17.60
N PRO A 281 -9.76 1.39 -18.41
CA PRO A 281 -9.81 0.14 -19.15
C PRO A 281 -10.03 -1.02 -18.18
N LEU A 282 -10.99 -1.91 -18.48
CA LEU A 282 -11.38 -3.03 -17.59
C LEU A 282 -10.22 -3.98 -17.27
N ASP A 283 -9.26 -4.12 -18.19
CA ASP A 283 -8.08 -4.97 -18.08
C ASP A 283 -6.94 -4.35 -17.27
N ALA A 284 -6.95 -3.03 -17.08
CA ALA A 284 -5.85 -2.29 -16.46
C ALA A 284 -5.52 -2.74 -15.02
N LEU A 285 -6.49 -3.29 -14.32
CA LEU A 285 -6.37 -3.67 -12.91
C LEU A 285 -6.48 -5.19 -12.67
N THR A 286 -6.50 -6.01 -13.71
CA THR A 286 -6.67 -7.48 -13.61
C THR A 286 -5.65 -8.13 -12.68
N LEU A 287 -4.39 -7.65 -12.69
CA LEU A 287 -3.32 -8.17 -11.84
C LEU A 287 -3.55 -7.99 -10.33
N PHE A 288 -4.44 -7.09 -9.95
CA PHE A 288 -4.75 -6.79 -8.55
C PHE A 288 -6.04 -7.45 -8.07
N THR A 289 -6.62 -8.34 -8.88
CA THR A 289 -7.82 -9.09 -8.50
C THR A 289 -7.50 -10.25 -7.57
N ARG A 290 -8.49 -10.64 -6.77
CA ARG A 290 -8.38 -11.81 -5.90
C ARG A 290 -8.06 -13.07 -6.70
N ASP A 291 -8.70 -13.26 -7.83
CA ASP A 291 -8.59 -14.49 -8.61
C ASP A 291 -7.18 -14.60 -9.23
N ALA A 292 -6.61 -13.51 -9.73
CA ALA A 292 -5.22 -13.50 -10.23
C ALA A 292 -4.21 -13.87 -9.13
N ALA A 293 -4.37 -13.35 -7.91
CA ALA A 293 -3.47 -13.69 -6.80
C ALA A 293 -3.66 -15.14 -6.36
N VAL A 294 -4.91 -15.63 -6.25
CA VAL A 294 -5.22 -17.01 -5.86
C VAL A 294 -4.60 -17.99 -6.83
N ASP A 295 -4.75 -17.79 -8.15
CA ASP A 295 -4.19 -18.67 -9.17
C ASP A 295 -2.65 -18.78 -9.05
N HIS A 296 -1.97 -17.67 -8.80
CA HIS A 296 -0.52 -17.70 -8.58
C HIS A 296 -0.13 -18.47 -7.32
N TYR A 297 -0.82 -18.25 -6.19
CA TYR A 297 -0.53 -18.98 -4.96
C TYR A 297 -0.87 -20.47 -5.06
N LEU A 298 -1.96 -20.85 -5.73
CA LEU A 298 -2.32 -22.27 -5.95
C LEU A 298 -1.24 -23.03 -6.71
N ARG A 299 -0.64 -22.41 -7.74
CA ARG A 299 0.51 -23.02 -8.45
C ARG A 299 1.71 -23.23 -7.53
N LEU A 300 1.98 -22.27 -6.60
CA LEU A 300 3.09 -22.40 -5.66
C LEU A 300 2.88 -23.47 -4.61
N ILE A 301 1.65 -23.74 -4.17
CA ILE A 301 1.36 -24.76 -3.17
C ILE A 301 1.20 -26.16 -3.80
N GLY A 302 1.28 -26.28 -5.13
CA GLY A 302 1.29 -27.58 -5.82
C GLY A 302 -0.08 -28.23 -6.00
N LYS A 303 -1.18 -27.43 -6.04
CA LYS A 303 -2.43 -27.95 -6.61
C LYS A 303 -2.28 -28.06 -8.12
N PRO A 304 -2.61 -29.21 -8.74
CA PRO A 304 -2.70 -29.30 -10.18
C PRO A 304 -3.74 -28.29 -10.71
N GLU A 305 -3.52 -27.81 -11.93
CA GLU A 305 -4.45 -26.97 -12.68
C GLU A 305 -5.82 -27.62 -12.83
#